data_98b7c35cca9be1fe17fab3a47257ad72
#
_entry.id   98b7c35cca9be1fe17fab3a47257ad72
#
_cell.length_a   1.000
_cell.length_b   1.000
_cell.length_c   1.000
_cell.angle_alpha   90.00
_cell.angle_beta   90.00
_cell.angle_gamma   90.00
#
_symmetry.space_group_name_H-M   'P 1'
#
loop_
_entity.id
_entity.type
_entity.pdbx_description
1 polymer ?
#
loop_
_entity_poly.entity_id
_entity_poly.type
_entity_poly.pdbx_seq_one_letter_code
_entity_poly.pdbx_strand_id
1 'polypeptide(L)'
;ISRVGGGVDCIDIIYATKHNVKIFVTSDKPSVAVAELCVSNMISLLRHTFIMSNNLKAKHWKPIQGRELRSCTVGVIGVGSIGKQVIRRVHAFGSKLIGYGRTWDEEFANKFGVIRKIFFKIE
;
A
#
# COMPACT_ATOMS: atom_id res chain seq x y z
N ILE A 1 24.34 -14.73 3.06
CA ILE A 1 23.68 -13.49 3.53
C ILE A 1 22.23 -13.83 3.82
N SER A 2 21.75 -13.55 5.03
CA SER A 2 20.34 -13.65 5.39
C SER A 2 19.78 -12.25 5.61
N ARG A 3 18.69 -11.92 4.89
CA ARG A 3 18.02 -10.62 4.98
C ARG A 3 16.61 -10.76 5.50
N VAL A 4 16.28 -10.01 6.54
CA VAL A 4 14.90 -9.86 7.01
C VAL A 4 14.19 -8.87 6.08
N GLY A 5 13.30 -9.38 5.23
CA GLY A 5 12.56 -8.63 4.21
C GLY A 5 12.63 -9.29 2.82
N GLY A 6 11.73 -8.89 1.92
CA GLY A 6 11.61 -9.49 0.58
C GLY A 6 12.41 -8.80 -0.52
N GLY A 7 12.94 -7.59 -0.29
CA GLY A 7 13.72 -6.85 -1.29
C GLY A 7 15.20 -7.17 -1.22
N VAL A 8 15.89 -7.18 -2.34
CA VAL A 8 17.35 -7.46 -2.44
C VAL A 8 18.14 -6.32 -3.07
N ASP A 9 17.52 -5.15 -3.21
CA ASP A 9 18.08 -3.99 -3.94
C ASP A 9 19.39 -3.47 -3.33
N CYS A 10 19.63 -3.74 -2.04
CA CYS A 10 20.86 -3.36 -1.34
C CYS A 10 21.96 -4.43 -1.40
N ILE A 11 21.75 -5.53 -2.14
CA ILE A 11 22.70 -6.65 -2.24
C ILE A 11 23.14 -6.76 -3.69
N ASP A 12 24.44 -6.75 -3.93
CA ASP A 12 25.00 -7.10 -5.23
C ASP A 12 24.87 -8.61 -5.47
N ILE A 13 23.74 -8.97 -6.11
CA ILE A 13 23.41 -10.38 -6.39
C ILE A 13 24.42 -10.98 -7.38
N ILE A 14 24.90 -10.19 -8.34
CA ILE A 14 25.85 -10.66 -9.35
C ILE A 14 27.17 -11.03 -8.69
N TYR A 15 27.68 -10.15 -7.83
CA TYR A 15 28.91 -10.42 -7.07
C TYR A 15 28.73 -11.63 -6.13
N ALA A 16 27.62 -11.69 -5.40
CA ALA A 16 27.33 -12.79 -4.49
C ALA A 16 27.28 -14.14 -5.22
N THR A 17 26.60 -14.20 -6.37
CA THR A 17 26.52 -15.41 -7.19
C THR A 17 27.89 -15.84 -7.71
N LYS A 18 28.69 -14.88 -8.20
CA LYS A 18 30.04 -15.14 -8.71
C LYS A 18 30.99 -15.70 -7.64
N HIS A 19 30.76 -15.33 -6.38
CA HIS A 19 31.58 -15.76 -5.23
C HIS A 19 30.93 -16.88 -4.40
N ASN A 20 29.89 -17.56 -4.95
CA ASN A 20 29.16 -18.65 -4.28
C ASN A 20 28.58 -18.25 -2.92
N VAL A 21 28.25 -16.97 -2.72
CA VAL A 21 27.60 -16.49 -1.50
C VAL A 21 26.09 -16.71 -1.60
N LYS A 22 25.54 -17.57 -0.75
CA LYS A 22 24.10 -17.83 -0.71
C LYS A 22 23.35 -16.65 -0.08
N ILE A 23 22.24 -16.25 -0.74
CA ILE A 23 21.35 -15.18 -0.27
C ILE A 23 20.01 -15.79 0.11
N PHE A 24 19.58 -15.51 1.33
CA PHE A 24 18.26 -15.88 1.84
C PHE A 24 17.46 -14.62 2.15
N VAL A 25 16.21 -14.62 1.78
CA VAL A 25 15.24 -13.57 2.07
C VAL A 25 14.06 -14.16 2.82
N THR A 26 13.33 -13.33 3.55
CA THR A 26 12.11 -13.77 4.23
C THR A 26 11.07 -14.18 3.18
N SER A 27 10.63 -15.42 3.22
CA SER A 27 9.63 -15.98 2.31
C SER A 27 8.26 -15.34 2.52
N ASP A 28 7.92 -15.06 3.78
CA ASP A 28 6.69 -14.38 4.15
C ASP A 28 6.91 -12.86 4.10
N LYS A 29 6.49 -12.28 2.97
CA LYS A 29 6.62 -10.83 2.78
C LYS A 29 5.66 -10.11 3.73
N PRO A 30 6.06 -9.01 4.37
CA PRO A 30 5.23 -8.23 5.30
C PRO A 30 4.10 -7.47 4.59
N SER A 31 3.50 -8.10 3.56
CA SER A 31 2.50 -7.46 2.69
C SER A 31 1.22 -7.09 3.45
N VAL A 32 0.87 -7.88 4.46
CA VAL A 32 -0.28 -7.62 5.33
C VAL A 32 -0.02 -6.39 6.20
N ALA A 33 1.08 -6.38 6.93
CA ALA A 33 1.43 -5.28 7.83
C ALA A 33 1.58 -3.94 7.09
N VAL A 34 2.23 -3.97 5.90
CA VAL A 34 2.36 -2.77 5.06
C VAL A 34 0.99 -2.28 4.58
N ALA A 35 0.09 -3.19 4.17
CA ALA A 35 -1.25 -2.81 3.74
C ALA A 35 -2.08 -2.22 4.88
N GLU A 36 -1.95 -2.74 6.10
CA GLU A 36 -2.61 -2.19 7.29
C GLU A 36 -2.12 -0.79 7.61
N LEU A 37 -0.82 -0.56 7.55
CA LEU A 37 -0.25 0.78 7.70
C LEU A 37 -0.75 1.75 6.61
N CYS A 38 -0.85 1.30 5.35
CA CYS A 38 -1.40 2.12 4.27
C CYS A 38 -2.85 2.54 4.57
N VAL A 39 -3.71 1.61 4.97
CA VAL A 39 -5.11 1.92 5.30
C VAL A 39 -5.20 2.84 6.52
N SER A 40 -4.41 2.59 7.56
CA SER A 40 -4.32 3.47 8.74
C SER A 40 -3.96 4.90 8.35
N ASN A 41 -2.96 5.07 7.49
CA ASN A 41 -2.55 6.39 7.01
C ASN A 41 -3.63 7.07 6.15
N MET A 42 -4.33 6.34 5.28
CA MET A 42 -5.46 6.88 4.51
C MET A 42 -6.54 7.43 5.44
N ILE A 43 -6.94 6.65 6.44
CA ILE A 43 -7.94 7.08 7.42
C ILE A 43 -7.43 8.28 8.22
N SER A 44 -6.19 8.24 8.68
CA SER A 44 -5.58 9.31 9.45
C SER A 44 -5.53 10.63 8.70
N LEU A 45 -5.22 10.60 7.40
CA LEU A 45 -5.23 11.76 6.53
C LEU A 45 -6.65 12.32 6.33
N LEU A 46 -7.60 11.45 6.00
CA LEU A 46 -8.99 11.84 5.75
C LEU A 46 -9.70 12.37 7.00
N ARG A 47 -9.31 11.88 8.17
CA ARG A 47 -9.90 12.26 9.46
C ARG A 47 -9.05 13.25 10.26
N HIS A 48 -7.93 13.73 9.71
CA HIS A 48 -7.04 14.71 10.34
C HIS A 48 -6.53 14.30 11.73
N THR A 49 -6.33 12.98 11.97
CA THR A 49 -6.05 12.46 13.32
C THR A 49 -4.78 13.04 13.93
N PHE A 50 -3.72 13.22 13.14
CA PHE A 50 -2.46 13.81 13.62
C PHE A 50 -2.61 15.27 14.04
N ILE A 51 -3.34 16.05 13.24
CA ILE A 51 -3.59 17.48 13.55
C ILE A 51 -4.43 17.60 14.81
N MET A 52 -5.52 16.83 14.91
CA MET A 52 -6.39 16.84 16.09
C MET A 52 -5.65 16.37 17.34
N SER A 53 -4.81 15.34 17.23
CA SER A 53 -3.98 14.88 18.35
C SER A 53 -3.02 15.97 18.83
N ASN A 54 -2.35 16.68 17.92
CA ASN A 54 -1.44 17.76 18.28
C ASN A 54 -2.19 18.96 18.90
N ASN A 55 -3.37 19.30 18.38
CA ASN A 55 -4.22 20.34 18.97
C ASN A 55 -4.62 19.98 20.40
N LEU A 56 -5.02 18.72 20.65
CA LEU A 56 -5.38 18.27 22.00
C LEU A 56 -4.19 18.33 22.97
N LYS A 57 -2.99 17.91 22.53
CA LYS A 57 -1.77 18.04 23.33
C LYS A 57 -1.46 19.50 23.69
N ALA A 58 -1.77 20.42 22.79
CA ALA A 58 -1.66 21.85 23.02
C ALA A 58 -2.86 22.47 23.77
N LYS A 59 -3.76 21.61 24.32
CA LYS A 59 -5.01 22.01 25.01
C LYS A 59 -5.98 22.82 24.13
N HIS A 60 -5.90 22.67 22.83
CA HIS A 60 -6.81 23.30 21.87
C HIS A 60 -7.84 22.28 21.40
N TRP A 61 -9.07 22.41 21.88
CA TRP A 61 -10.21 21.62 21.40
C TRP A 61 -10.81 22.29 20.16
N LYS A 62 -10.36 21.85 18.96
CA LYS A 62 -10.90 22.31 17.68
C LYS A 62 -11.22 21.09 16.79
N PRO A 63 -12.48 20.65 16.74
CA PRO A 63 -12.88 19.58 15.84
C PRO A 63 -12.66 19.98 14.39
N ILE A 64 -12.12 19.07 13.58
CA ILE A 64 -11.93 19.26 12.14
C ILE A 64 -12.81 18.25 11.44
N GLN A 65 -13.66 18.73 10.53
CA GLN A 65 -14.49 17.86 9.72
C GLN A 65 -13.64 17.07 8.73
N GLY A 66 -13.71 15.75 8.81
CA GLY A 66 -13.02 14.84 7.89
C GLY A 66 -13.97 14.25 6.85
N ARG A 67 -13.41 13.38 6.01
CA ARG A 67 -14.15 12.62 5.01
C ARG A 67 -14.12 11.13 5.34
N GLU A 68 -15.13 10.40 4.88
CA GLU A 68 -15.17 8.95 4.98
C GLU A 68 -14.41 8.32 3.80
N LEU A 69 -13.68 7.25 4.06
CA LEU A 69 -12.93 6.53 3.01
C LEU A 69 -13.87 5.97 1.94
N ARG A 70 -15.08 5.54 2.31
CA ARG A 70 -16.10 5.06 1.36
C ARG A 70 -16.49 6.09 0.30
N SER A 71 -16.40 7.39 0.60
CA SER A 71 -16.72 8.47 -0.33
C SER A 71 -15.59 8.76 -1.32
N CYS A 72 -14.46 8.08 -1.18
CA CYS A 72 -13.26 8.31 -1.98
C CYS A 72 -13.10 7.27 -3.09
N THR A 73 -12.39 7.69 -4.15
CA THR A 73 -11.81 6.76 -5.11
C THR A 73 -10.36 6.51 -4.71
N VAL A 74 -10.01 5.27 -4.46
CA VAL A 74 -8.65 4.89 -4.08
C VAL A 74 -7.93 4.29 -5.28
N GLY A 75 -6.80 4.92 -5.65
CA GLY A 75 -5.92 4.44 -6.71
C GLY A 75 -4.74 3.65 -6.14
N VAL A 76 -4.52 2.44 -6.67
CA VAL A 76 -3.40 1.59 -6.28
C VAL A 76 -2.45 1.42 -7.45
N ILE A 77 -1.25 2.02 -7.33
CA ILE A 77 -0.17 1.86 -8.31
C ILE A 77 0.70 0.69 -7.86
N GLY A 78 0.74 -0.37 -8.66
CA GLY A 78 1.41 -1.61 -8.31
C GLY A 78 0.47 -2.61 -7.63
N VAL A 79 -0.36 -3.32 -8.41
CA VAL A 79 -1.30 -4.35 -7.95
C VAL A 79 -0.57 -5.70 -7.78
N GLY A 80 0.54 -5.70 -7.04
CA GLY A 80 1.29 -6.88 -6.61
C GLY A 80 0.79 -7.41 -5.25
N SER A 81 1.66 -8.14 -4.53
CA SER A 81 1.30 -8.74 -3.23
C SER A 81 0.78 -7.71 -2.22
N ILE A 82 1.47 -6.58 -2.06
CA ILE A 82 1.06 -5.51 -1.15
C ILE A 82 -0.21 -4.81 -1.66
N GLY A 83 -0.22 -4.41 -2.95
CA GLY A 83 -1.37 -3.72 -3.54
C GLY A 83 -2.67 -4.53 -3.45
N LYS A 84 -2.60 -5.84 -3.67
CA LYS A 84 -3.74 -6.74 -3.48
C LYS A 84 -4.22 -6.77 -2.02
N GLN A 85 -3.32 -6.71 -1.05
CA GLN A 85 -3.70 -6.64 0.37
C GLN A 85 -4.35 -5.30 0.74
N VAL A 86 -3.89 -4.19 0.16
CA VAL A 86 -4.53 -2.88 0.30
C VAL A 86 -5.93 -2.90 -0.30
N ILE A 87 -6.08 -3.39 -1.54
CA ILE A 87 -7.37 -3.47 -2.24
C ILE A 87 -8.39 -4.26 -1.43
N ARG A 88 -8.02 -5.45 -0.92
CA ARG A 88 -8.93 -6.26 -0.08
C ARG A 88 -9.49 -5.49 1.11
N ARG A 89 -8.65 -4.71 1.78
CA ARG A 89 -9.04 -3.93 2.95
C ARG A 89 -9.88 -2.73 2.59
N VAL A 90 -9.46 -1.97 1.58
CA VAL A 90 -10.17 -0.77 1.12
C VAL A 90 -11.53 -1.12 0.50
N HIS A 91 -11.63 -2.27 -0.18
CA HIS A 91 -12.91 -2.79 -0.68
C HIS A 91 -13.96 -2.92 0.44
N ALA A 92 -13.56 -3.39 1.62
CA ALA A 92 -14.46 -3.53 2.77
C ALA A 92 -15.03 -2.19 3.28
N PHE A 93 -14.39 -1.06 2.98
CA PHE A 93 -14.91 0.27 3.29
C PHE A 93 -15.92 0.77 2.25
N GLY A 94 -16.10 0.07 1.12
CA GLY A 94 -17.01 0.47 0.06
C GLY A 94 -16.48 1.59 -0.86
N SER A 95 -15.18 1.84 -0.85
CA SER A 95 -14.54 2.82 -1.74
C SER A 95 -14.56 2.36 -3.20
N LYS A 96 -14.59 3.31 -4.14
CA LYS A 96 -14.29 3.02 -5.54
C LYS A 96 -12.80 2.70 -5.69
N LEU A 97 -12.48 1.65 -6.45
CA LEU A 97 -11.11 1.17 -6.62
C LEU A 97 -10.67 1.31 -8.07
N ILE A 98 -9.52 1.94 -8.26
CA ILE A 98 -8.81 1.95 -9.54
C ILE A 98 -7.41 1.40 -9.33
N GLY A 99 -6.87 0.70 -10.32
CA GLY A 99 -5.58 0.06 -10.19
C GLY A 99 -4.73 0.17 -11.44
N TYR A 100 -3.41 0.19 -11.23
CA TYR A 100 -2.41 0.10 -12.29
C TYR A 100 -1.35 -0.92 -11.90
N GLY A 101 -0.91 -1.74 -12.86
CA GLY A 101 0.18 -2.69 -12.66
C GLY A 101 0.72 -3.18 -14.00
N ARG A 102 2.01 -3.56 -14.04
CA ARG A 102 2.64 -4.15 -15.24
C ARG A 102 2.03 -5.50 -15.57
N THR A 103 1.87 -6.33 -14.56
CA THR A 103 1.09 -7.58 -14.64
C THR A 103 -0.29 -7.30 -14.04
N TRP A 104 -1.33 -7.75 -14.75
CA TRP A 104 -2.70 -7.53 -14.33
C TRP A 104 -3.42 -8.86 -14.11
N ASP A 105 -4.11 -8.96 -13.00
CA ASP A 105 -4.89 -10.13 -12.58
C ASP A 105 -6.38 -9.79 -12.73
N GLU A 106 -6.97 -10.23 -13.84
CA GLU A 106 -8.37 -9.93 -14.17
C GLU A 106 -9.34 -10.59 -13.18
N GLU A 107 -9.05 -11.81 -12.73
CA GLU A 107 -9.90 -12.51 -11.77
C GLU A 107 -9.96 -11.73 -10.45
N PHE A 108 -8.80 -11.32 -9.95
CA PHE A 108 -8.72 -10.50 -8.74
C PHE A 108 -9.41 -9.14 -8.93
N ALA A 109 -9.19 -8.47 -10.05
CA ALA A 109 -9.78 -7.18 -10.34
C ALA A 109 -11.31 -7.27 -10.37
N ASN A 110 -11.87 -8.25 -11.04
CA ASN A 110 -13.30 -8.49 -11.11
C ASN A 110 -13.89 -8.80 -9.72
N LYS A 111 -13.22 -9.65 -8.94
CA LYS A 111 -13.65 -10.03 -7.59
C LYS A 111 -13.79 -8.82 -6.66
N PHE A 112 -12.91 -7.83 -6.77
CA PHE A 112 -12.87 -6.65 -5.89
C PHE A 112 -13.36 -5.36 -6.57
N GLY A 113 -13.89 -5.45 -7.79
CA GLY A 113 -14.42 -4.29 -8.53
C GLY A 113 -13.36 -3.24 -8.86
N VAL A 114 -12.12 -3.66 -9.14
CA VAL A 114 -11.00 -2.76 -9.43
C VAL A 114 -11.00 -2.39 -10.91
N ILE A 115 -11.16 -1.11 -11.21
CA ILE A 115 -11.10 -0.60 -12.58
C ILE A 115 -9.64 -0.42 -12.98
N ARG A 116 -9.19 -1.11 -14.03
CA ARG A 116 -7.84 -0.95 -14.59
C ARG A 116 -7.68 0.43 -15.19
N LYS A 117 -6.59 1.10 -14.87
CA LYS A 117 -6.16 2.34 -15.53
C LYS A 117 -4.83 2.12 -16.24
N ILE A 118 -4.72 2.69 -17.43
CA ILE A 118 -3.47 2.76 -18.18
C ILE A 118 -2.93 4.16 -17.95
N PHE A 119 -1.71 4.27 -17.42
CA PHE A 119 -1.03 5.56 -17.37
C PHE A 119 -0.61 5.92 -18.78
N PHE A 120 -1.24 6.93 -19.37
CA PHE A 120 -0.62 7.63 -20.49
C PHE A 120 0.64 8.32 -19.93
N LYS A 121 1.75 8.23 -20.65
CA LYS A 121 2.93 9.04 -20.37
C LYS A 121 2.46 10.49 -20.20
N ILE A 122 2.72 11.07 -19.03
CA ILE A 122 2.72 12.51 -18.88
C ILE A 122 4.02 12.92 -19.56
N GLU A 123 3.91 13.54 -20.75
CA GLU A 123 5.04 14.19 -21.42
C GLU A 123 5.43 15.44 -20.64
#